data_e2133f4ab0bea976601764b64d294de0
#
_entry.id   e2133f4ab0bea976601764b64d294de0
#
_cell.length_a   1.000
_cell.length_b   1.000
_cell.length_c   1.000
_cell.angle_alpha   90.00
_cell.angle_beta   90.00
_cell.angle_gamma   90.00
#
_symmetry.space_group_name_H-M   'P 1'
#
loop_
_entity.id
_entity.type
_entity.pdbx_description
1 polymer ?
#
loop_
_entity_poly.entity_id
_entity_poly.type
_entity_poly.pdbx_seq_one_letter_code
_entity_poly.pdbx_strand_id
1 'polypeptide(L)'
;MRSKLLFQQKMAALLALLLVLFCTLVRAQTVLSSSLHSEKKYKARMVKRPIKVDGKLKEHDWKQAVLISDFEDIEGASKPKPAFSTNVKMMWDSQYLYIGAVLEEPHLWGTLKKYDDIIYRDHDFEVFIDPMGDGEQYFEIEINVLGTIMDLFMNKPYKKGGTFDLGWNTTGILSKVIANGTINDNSDIDSGWTVEIAIPFKAISRTQRAATPSLLNPWRINFSRVQWTLEPDGKSYRKKLNQNNKPIAEHNWVWNPTGVIDMHLPTKWGYLYFKN
;
A
#
# COMPACT_ATOMS: atom_id res chain seq x y z
N MET A 1 -1.74 -50.78 45.91
CA MET A 1 -1.50 -49.30 45.96
C MET A 1 -0.35 -48.87 45.03
N ARG A 2 0.83 -49.44 45.07
CA ARG A 2 2.01 -49.07 44.24
C ARG A 2 1.77 -49.12 42.71
N SER A 3 1.00 -50.09 42.17
CA SER A 3 0.74 -50.19 40.74
C SER A 3 -0.14 -49.07 40.14
N LYS A 4 -1.13 -48.58 40.88
CA LYS A 4 -1.97 -47.46 40.50
C LYS A 4 -1.19 -46.12 40.46
N LEU A 5 -0.29 -45.92 41.39
CA LEU A 5 0.58 -44.74 41.45
C LEU A 5 1.54 -44.67 40.26
N LEU A 6 2.15 -45.82 39.91
CA LEU A 6 3.04 -45.93 38.76
C LEU A 6 2.30 -45.69 37.43
N PHE A 7 1.05 -46.12 37.32
CA PHE A 7 0.22 -45.89 36.14
C PHE A 7 -0.13 -44.39 35.98
N GLN A 8 -0.52 -43.72 37.09
CA GLN A 8 -0.81 -42.29 37.08
C GLN A 8 0.42 -41.45 36.73
N GLN A 9 1.60 -41.82 37.24
CA GLN A 9 2.84 -41.10 36.88
C GLN A 9 3.22 -41.28 35.40
N LYS A 10 3.03 -42.48 34.83
CA LYS A 10 3.27 -42.70 33.40
C LYS A 10 2.30 -41.98 32.52
N MET A 11 1.02 -41.87 32.91
CA MET A 11 -0.01 -41.12 32.20
C MET A 11 0.28 -39.62 32.24
N ALA A 12 0.69 -39.10 33.41
CA ALA A 12 1.06 -37.68 33.53
C ALA A 12 2.31 -37.33 32.69
N ALA A 13 3.30 -38.19 32.66
CA ALA A 13 4.50 -38.02 31.83
C ALA A 13 4.16 -38.05 30.33
N LEU A 14 3.25 -38.94 29.90
CA LEU A 14 2.81 -39.03 28.50
C LEU A 14 2.02 -37.78 28.10
N LEU A 15 1.13 -37.27 28.98
CA LEU A 15 0.38 -36.03 28.73
C LEU A 15 1.31 -34.81 28.61
N ALA A 16 2.32 -34.73 29.50
CA ALA A 16 3.31 -33.66 29.42
C ALA A 16 4.15 -33.72 28.12
N LEU A 17 4.51 -34.89 27.67
CA LEU A 17 5.23 -35.09 26.41
C LEU A 17 4.39 -34.69 25.20
N LEU A 18 3.11 -35.05 25.19
CA LEU A 18 2.15 -34.64 24.13
C LEU A 18 1.92 -33.13 24.10
N LEU A 19 1.84 -32.47 25.25
CA LEU A 19 1.73 -31.01 25.36
C LEU A 19 2.98 -30.30 24.80
N VAL A 20 4.16 -30.79 25.11
CA VAL A 20 5.42 -30.24 24.58
C VAL A 20 5.50 -30.42 23.08
N LEU A 21 5.13 -31.64 22.55
CA LEU A 21 5.07 -31.85 21.09
C LEU A 21 4.05 -30.95 20.39
N PHE A 22 2.88 -30.75 20.99
CA PHE A 22 1.86 -29.84 20.46
C PHE A 22 2.35 -28.38 20.43
N CYS A 23 2.98 -27.92 21.52
CA CYS A 23 3.58 -26.58 21.57
C CYS A 23 4.71 -26.38 20.55
N THR A 24 5.52 -27.40 20.29
CA THR A 24 6.60 -27.33 19.29
C THR A 24 6.04 -27.35 17.86
N LEU A 25 5.00 -28.12 17.58
CA LEU A 25 4.29 -28.14 16.30
C LEU A 25 3.61 -26.80 16.01
N VAL A 26 2.93 -26.19 16.99
CA VAL A 26 2.30 -24.87 16.85
C VAL A 26 3.36 -23.79 16.62
N ARG A 27 4.49 -23.82 17.34
CA ARG A 27 5.61 -22.89 17.10
C ARG A 27 6.26 -23.11 15.72
N ALA A 28 6.40 -24.35 15.26
CA ALA A 28 6.93 -24.63 13.93
C ALA A 28 5.99 -24.13 12.82
N GLN A 29 4.67 -24.26 12.98
CA GLN A 29 3.69 -23.72 12.03
C GLN A 29 3.69 -22.18 12.00
N THR A 30 3.80 -21.52 13.17
CA THR A 30 3.89 -20.06 13.21
C THR A 30 5.19 -19.54 12.60
N VAL A 31 6.31 -20.21 12.82
CA VAL A 31 7.60 -19.84 12.20
C VAL A 31 7.60 -20.12 10.69
N LEU A 32 6.99 -21.23 10.22
CA LEU A 32 6.86 -21.52 8.78
C LEU A 32 5.94 -20.51 8.08
N SER A 33 4.84 -20.11 8.72
CA SER A 33 3.92 -19.12 8.15
C SER A 33 4.54 -17.72 8.08
N SER A 34 5.39 -17.34 9.01
CA SER A 34 6.12 -16.06 8.97
C SER A 34 7.29 -16.05 7.98
N SER A 35 7.82 -17.21 7.58
CA SER A 35 8.94 -17.31 6.62
C SER A 35 8.50 -17.34 5.15
N LEU A 36 7.20 -17.44 4.87
CA LEU A 36 6.67 -17.53 3.50
C LEU A 36 6.26 -16.18 2.89
N HIS A 37 6.32 -15.08 3.63
CA HIS A 37 6.10 -13.75 3.05
C HIS A 37 7.42 -13.23 2.47
N SER A 38 7.74 -13.70 1.26
CA SER A 38 8.83 -13.13 0.45
C SER A 38 8.45 -11.71 0.09
N GLU A 39 9.22 -10.74 0.56
CA GLU A 39 9.04 -9.33 0.20
C GLU A 39 9.04 -9.17 -1.33
N LYS A 40 7.99 -8.55 -1.85
CA LYS A 40 7.81 -8.34 -3.29
C LYS A 40 8.91 -7.43 -3.84
N LYS A 41 9.29 -7.64 -5.10
CA LYS A 41 10.40 -6.91 -5.74
C LYS A 41 9.94 -6.37 -7.07
N TYR A 42 10.19 -5.11 -7.32
CA TYR A 42 9.95 -4.46 -8.60
C TYR A 42 11.25 -3.96 -9.21
N LYS A 43 11.37 -4.07 -10.53
CA LYS A 43 12.51 -3.59 -11.30
C LYS A 43 12.04 -2.52 -12.27
N ALA A 44 12.13 -1.25 -11.85
CA ALA A 44 11.80 -0.12 -12.71
C ALA A 44 12.86 0.06 -13.80
N ARG A 45 12.42 0.17 -15.05
CA ARG A 45 13.29 0.46 -16.18
C ARG A 45 13.53 1.96 -16.32
N MET A 46 14.70 2.31 -16.78
CA MET A 46 14.98 3.68 -17.22
C MET A 46 14.30 3.95 -18.56
N VAL A 47 13.62 5.09 -18.65
CA VAL A 47 13.08 5.60 -19.92
C VAL A 47 14.03 6.64 -20.51
N LYS A 48 14.13 6.65 -21.85
CA LYS A 48 15.04 7.56 -22.56
C LYS A 48 14.45 8.95 -22.80
N ARG A 49 13.15 9.07 -22.71
CA ARG A 49 12.40 10.32 -22.90
C ARG A 49 11.48 10.53 -21.71
N PRO A 50 11.31 11.76 -21.25
CA PRO A 50 10.36 12.06 -20.19
C PRO A 50 8.95 11.58 -20.56
N ILE A 51 8.26 10.99 -19.62
CA ILE A 51 6.86 10.61 -19.77
C ILE A 51 5.99 11.88 -19.67
N LYS A 52 5.01 11.97 -20.54
CA LYS A 52 4.00 13.03 -20.44
C LYS A 52 2.93 12.61 -19.45
N VAL A 53 2.92 13.24 -18.30
CA VAL A 53 1.92 12.98 -17.26
C VAL A 53 0.56 13.52 -17.72
N ASP A 54 -0.22 12.70 -18.42
CA ASP A 54 -1.55 13.07 -18.93
C ASP A 54 -2.67 12.13 -18.43
N GLY A 55 -2.32 11.14 -17.60
CA GLY A 55 -3.23 10.19 -16.97
C GLY A 55 -3.64 9.03 -17.86
N LYS A 56 -3.07 8.87 -19.07
CA LYS A 56 -3.55 7.88 -20.05
C LYS A 56 -2.72 6.60 -20.13
N LEU A 57 -1.50 6.60 -19.65
CA LEU A 57 -0.54 5.49 -19.67
C LEU A 57 -0.39 4.85 -21.08
N LYS A 58 -0.41 5.68 -22.14
CA LYS A 58 -0.42 5.21 -23.54
C LYS A 58 0.96 5.15 -24.20
N GLU A 59 1.97 5.78 -23.59
CA GLU A 59 3.33 5.76 -24.09
C GLU A 59 3.83 4.33 -24.24
N HIS A 60 4.67 4.12 -25.25
CA HIS A 60 5.24 2.80 -25.53
C HIS A 60 5.96 2.21 -24.31
N ASP A 61 6.61 3.06 -23.53
CA ASP A 61 7.35 2.65 -22.34
C ASP A 61 6.43 2.04 -21.27
N TRP A 62 5.21 2.57 -21.06
CA TRP A 62 4.20 1.97 -20.17
C TRP A 62 3.81 0.55 -20.57
N LYS A 63 3.79 0.23 -21.88
CA LYS A 63 3.49 -1.13 -22.36
C LYS A 63 4.57 -2.14 -21.98
N GLN A 64 5.81 -1.68 -21.83
CA GLN A 64 6.96 -2.52 -21.48
C GLN A 64 7.25 -2.59 -20.00
N ALA A 65 6.67 -1.70 -19.20
CA ALA A 65 6.83 -1.72 -17.75
C ALA A 65 6.15 -2.94 -17.13
N VAL A 66 6.80 -3.55 -16.15
CA VAL A 66 6.26 -4.72 -15.43
C VAL A 66 4.98 -4.31 -14.71
N LEU A 67 3.96 -5.16 -14.78
CA LEU A 67 2.69 -4.94 -14.13
C LEU A 67 2.72 -5.52 -12.71
N ILE A 68 2.28 -4.72 -11.74
CA ILE A 68 1.85 -5.14 -10.42
C ILE A 68 0.32 -5.26 -10.46
N SER A 69 -0.24 -6.42 -10.14
CA SER A 69 -1.69 -6.67 -10.13
C SER A 69 -2.12 -7.57 -8.96
N ASP A 70 -1.20 -7.88 -8.07
CA ASP A 70 -1.37 -8.83 -6.98
C ASP A 70 -1.55 -8.12 -5.63
N PHE A 71 -2.46 -7.15 -5.58
CA PHE A 71 -2.85 -6.50 -4.34
C PHE A 71 -3.58 -7.49 -3.42
N GLU A 72 -3.36 -7.33 -2.14
CA GLU A 72 -3.94 -8.14 -1.07
C GLU A 72 -4.46 -7.23 0.05
N ASP A 73 -5.25 -7.79 0.96
CA ASP A 73 -5.59 -7.08 2.20
C ASP A 73 -4.31 -6.79 3.00
N ILE A 74 -4.27 -5.66 3.69
CA ILE A 74 -3.10 -5.22 4.47
C ILE A 74 -2.68 -6.24 5.54
N GLU A 75 -3.61 -7.02 6.07
CA GLU A 75 -3.33 -8.09 7.03
C GLU A 75 -2.88 -9.40 6.35
N GLY A 76 -2.92 -9.47 5.01
CA GLY A 76 -2.42 -10.58 4.20
C GLY A 76 -3.45 -11.63 3.80
N ALA A 77 -2.98 -12.73 3.25
CA ALA A 77 -3.76 -13.76 2.55
C ALA A 77 -4.82 -14.48 3.40
N SER A 78 -4.84 -14.29 4.72
CA SER A 78 -5.92 -14.80 5.59
C SER A 78 -7.23 -14.01 5.47
N LYS A 79 -7.18 -12.83 4.87
CA LYS A 79 -8.33 -11.96 4.62
C LYS A 79 -8.88 -12.15 3.21
N PRO A 80 -10.13 -11.72 2.95
CA PRO A 80 -10.68 -11.74 1.60
C PRO A 80 -9.80 -10.96 0.61
N LYS A 81 -9.74 -11.44 -0.62
CA LYS A 81 -9.06 -10.70 -1.69
C LYS A 81 -9.78 -9.37 -1.97
N PRO A 82 -9.05 -8.36 -2.47
CA PRO A 82 -9.65 -7.13 -2.98
C PRO A 82 -10.81 -7.41 -3.93
N ALA A 83 -11.93 -6.72 -3.72
CA ALA A 83 -13.11 -6.85 -4.58
C ALA A 83 -12.88 -6.23 -5.97
N PHE A 84 -12.01 -5.24 -6.06
CA PHE A 84 -11.69 -4.51 -7.29
C PHE A 84 -10.18 -4.55 -7.54
N SER A 85 -9.82 -4.64 -8.82
CA SER A 85 -8.41 -4.72 -9.22
C SER A 85 -7.71 -3.37 -9.08
N THR A 86 -6.43 -3.44 -8.70
CA THR A 86 -5.50 -2.31 -8.73
C THR A 86 -4.26 -2.76 -9.49
N ASN A 87 -3.93 -2.03 -10.55
CA ASN A 87 -2.82 -2.34 -11.44
C ASN A 87 -1.83 -1.19 -11.43
N VAL A 88 -0.57 -1.46 -11.08
CA VAL A 88 0.46 -0.42 -10.95
C VAL A 88 1.67 -0.75 -11.81
N LYS A 89 2.28 0.27 -12.38
CA LYS A 89 3.55 0.21 -13.12
C LYS A 89 4.47 1.32 -12.68
N MET A 90 5.77 1.08 -12.73
CA MET A 90 6.79 2.08 -12.44
C MET A 90 7.87 2.12 -13.51
N MET A 91 8.36 3.32 -13.77
CA MET A 91 9.53 3.61 -14.62
C MET A 91 10.28 4.80 -14.03
N TRP A 92 11.43 5.12 -14.54
CA TRP A 92 12.21 6.25 -14.07
C TRP A 92 13.06 6.86 -15.18
N ASP A 93 13.45 8.11 -14.98
CA ASP A 93 14.49 8.79 -15.76
C ASP A 93 15.51 9.46 -14.81
N SER A 94 16.31 10.37 -15.32
CA SER A 94 17.31 11.07 -14.49
C SER A 94 16.73 12.03 -13.45
N GLN A 95 15.43 12.35 -13.52
CA GLN A 95 14.79 13.37 -12.67
C GLN A 95 13.61 12.83 -11.87
N TYR A 96 12.87 11.84 -12.39
CA TYR A 96 11.60 11.42 -11.85
C TYR A 96 11.50 9.90 -11.69
N LEU A 97 10.80 9.49 -10.64
CA LEU A 97 10.15 8.20 -10.56
C LEU A 97 8.72 8.38 -11.12
N TYR A 98 8.38 7.64 -12.16
CA TYR A 98 7.04 7.62 -12.76
C TYR A 98 6.25 6.44 -12.22
N ILE A 99 5.02 6.69 -11.78
CA ILE A 99 4.08 5.69 -11.30
C ILE A 99 2.78 5.87 -12.06
N GLY A 100 2.29 4.80 -12.66
CA GLY A 100 0.99 4.76 -13.30
C GLY A 100 0.14 3.69 -12.64
N ALA A 101 -1.06 4.06 -12.16
CA ALA A 101 -1.99 3.12 -11.57
C ALA A 101 -3.34 3.18 -12.28
N VAL A 102 -3.96 2.01 -12.44
CA VAL A 102 -5.33 1.83 -12.95
C VAL A 102 -6.12 1.10 -11.88
N LEU A 103 -7.16 1.73 -11.40
CA LEU A 103 -8.03 1.24 -10.33
C LEU A 103 -9.43 0.96 -10.90
N GLU A 104 -9.85 -0.29 -10.84
CA GLU A 104 -11.24 -0.65 -11.07
C GLU A 104 -12.10 -0.10 -9.93
N GLU A 105 -13.17 0.65 -10.26
CA GLU A 105 -14.03 1.29 -9.28
C GLU A 105 -15.42 1.52 -9.88
N PRO A 106 -16.42 0.74 -9.47
CA PRO A 106 -17.78 0.89 -9.99
C PRO A 106 -18.52 2.10 -9.46
N HIS A 107 -18.00 2.76 -8.42
CA HIS A 107 -18.64 3.87 -7.74
C HIS A 107 -17.63 4.99 -7.48
N LEU A 108 -17.32 5.76 -8.52
CA LEU A 108 -16.37 6.87 -8.42
C LEU A 108 -16.85 7.89 -7.41
N TRP A 109 -16.16 7.98 -6.30
CA TRP A 109 -16.53 8.85 -5.20
C TRP A 109 -15.33 9.58 -4.61
N GLY A 110 -15.49 10.89 -4.41
CA GLY A 110 -14.49 11.72 -3.77
C GLY A 110 -15.12 13.06 -3.33
N THR A 111 -14.74 13.53 -2.17
CA THR A 111 -15.32 14.73 -1.53
C THR A 111 -14.26 15.77 -1.17
N LEU A 112 -13.02 15.34 -0.96
CA LEU A 112 -11.91 16.16 -0.50
C LEU A 112 -11.23 16.86 -1.69
N LYS A 113 -11.14 18.19 -1.63
CA LYS A 113 -10.72 19.04 -2.76
C LYS A 113 -9.53 19.93 -2.44
N LYS A 114 -9.17 20.05 -1.18
CA LYS A 114 -8.10 20.93 -0.75
C LYS A 114 -6.81 20.12 -0.59
N TYR A 115 -5.71 20.66 -1.08
CA TYR A 115 -4.38 20.08 -0.85
C TYR A 115 -4.14 19.90 0.65
N ASP A 116 -3.59 18.75 1.05
CA ASP A 116 -3.41 18.32 2.45
C ASP A 116 -4.71 18.07 3.23
N ASP A 117 -5.88 17.98 2.57
CA ASP A 117 -7.00 17.28 3.18
C ASP A 117 -6.60 15.83 3.47
N ILE A 118 -7.13 15.23 4.51
CA ILE A 118 -6.83 13.86 4.91
C ILE A 118 -7.48 12.88 3.91
N ILE A 119 -6.76 12.59 2.83
CA ILE A 119 -7.27 11.96 1.61
C ILE A 119 -7.77 10.53 1.83
N TYR A 120 -7.16 9.74 2.71
CA TYR A 120 -7.66 8.39 3.01
C TYR A 120 -9.12 8.36 3.53
N ARG A 121 -9.71 9.51 3.82
CA ARG A 121 -11.15 9.60 4.11
C ARG A 121 -12.04 9.53 2.88
N ASP A 122 -11.49 9.65 1.69
CA ASP A 122 -12.13 9.27 0.42
C ASP A 122 -11.65 7.89 -0.03
N HIS A 123 -12.08 7.41 -1.22
CA HIS A 123 -11.34 6.40 -1.96
C HIS A 123 -10.06 7.03 -2.49
N ASP A 124 -8.94 6.34 -2.35
CA ASP A 124 -7.66 6.88 -2.78
C ASP A 124 -6.68 5.84 -3.33
N PHE A 125 -5.55 6.33 -3.76
CA PHE A 125 -4.35 5.57 -4.08
C PHE A 125 -3.18 6.21 -3.37
N GLU A 126 -2.43 5.40 -2.63
CA GLU A 126 -1.33 5.84 -1.80
C GLU A 126 0.00 5.25 -2.26
N VAL A 127 1.05 6.05 -2.13
CA VAL A 127 2.43 5.69 -2.43
C VAL A 127 3.31 5.97 -1.22
N PHE A 128 3.94 4.92 -0.71
CA PHE A 128 4.88 4.98 0.40
C PHE A 128 6.29 4.72 -0.10
N ILE A 129 7.24 5.62 0.16
CA ILE A 129 8.61 5.55 -0.39
C ILE A 129 9.65 5.80 0.71
N ASP A 130 10.57 4.86 0.88
CA ASP A 130 11.78 4.99 1.68
C ASP A 130 13.00 4.84 0.76
N PRO A 131 13.60 5.95 0.34
CA PRO A 131 14.73 5.94 -0.60
C PRO A 131 16.01 5.36 -0.02
N MET A 132 16.13 5.30 1.30
CA MET A 132 17.31 4.75 1.96
C MET A 132 17.15 3.27 2.29
N GLY A 133 15.91 2.78 2.38
CA GLY A 133 15.59 1.40 2.75
C GLY A 133 15.93 1.08 4.21
N ASP A 134 16.16 2.08 5.05
CA ASP A 134 16.54 1.92 6.46
C ASP A 134 15.34 1.93 7.43
N GLY A 135 14.14 2.23 6.90
CA GLY A 135 12.89 2.25 7.65
C GLY A 135 12.65 3.54 8.41
N GLU A 136 13.36 4.60 8.08
CA GLU A 136 13.25 5.93 8.67
C GLU A 136 13.28 7.01 7.57
N GLN A 137 12.79 8.22 7.86
CA GLN A 137 12.81 9.36 6.94
C GLN A 137 12.16 9.04 5.58
N TYR A 138 10.95 8.51 5.61
CA TYR A 138 10.18 8.10 4.44
C TYR A 138 9.05 9.06 4.12
N PHE A 139 8.44 8.87 2.96
CA PHE A 139 7.45 9.75 2.38
C PHE A 139 6.17 9.00 2.05
N GLU A 140 5.05 9.70 2.15
CA GLU A 140 3.72 9.23 1.76
C GLU A 140 3.07 10.26 0.84
N ILE A 141 2.37 9.79 -0.18
CA ILE A 141 1.62 10.60 -1.12
C ILE A 141 0.28 9.89 -1.35
N GLU A 142 -0.82 10.54 -1.01
CA GLU A 142 -2.19 10.07 -1.23
C GLU A 142 -2.87 10.89 -2.32
N ILE A 143 -3.63 10.25 -3.21
CA ILE A 143 -4.36 10.92 -4.30
C ILE A 143 -5.74 10.30 -4.42
N ASN A 144 -6.80 11.13 -4.39
CA ASN A 144 -8.17 10.68 -4.66
C ASN A 144 -8.56 10.83 -6.14
N VAL A 145 -9.75 10.37 -6.49
CA VAL A 145 -10.28 10.44 -7.87
C VAL A 145 -10.45 11.87 -8.40
N LEU A 146 -10.54 12.87 -7.53
CA LEU A 146 -10.59 14.29 -7.91
C LEU A 146 -9.21 14.85 -8.28
N GLY A 147 -8.13 14.07 -8.03
CA GLY A 147 -6.75 14.51 -8.22
C GLY A 147 -6.23 15.38 -7.08
N THR A 148 -6.93 15.41 -5.95
CA THR A 148 -6.46 16.07 -4.74
C THR A 148 -5.35 15.26 -4.11
N ILE A 149 -4.29 15.93 -3.71
CA ILE A 149 -3.09 15.34 -3.12
C ILE A 149 -3.01 15.69 -1.64
N MET A 150 -2.65 14.72 -0.83
CA MET A 150 -2.01 14.90 0.46
C MET A 150 -0.62 14.28 0.39
N ASP A 151 0.38 14.95 0.92
CA ASP A 151 1.70 14.36 1.08
C ASP A 151 2.30 14.70 2.43
N LEU A 152 3.13 13.81 2.93
CA LEU A 152 3.79 14.01 4.21
C LEU A 152 5.17 13.35 4.27
N PHE A 153 5.95 13.84 5.17
CA PHE A 153 7.22 13.23 5.56
C PHE A 153 7.13 12.62 6.94
N MET A 154 7.61 11.39 7.06
CA MET A 154 7.74 10.67 8.33
C MET A 154 9.20 10.60 8.76
N ASN A 155 9.52 11.05 9.97
CA ASN A 155 10.89 10.90 10.49
C ASN A 155 11.22 9.44 10.84
N LYS A 156 10.25 8.69 11.36
CA LYS A 156 10.32 7.25 11.67
C LYS A 156 8.91 6.69 11.92
N PRO A 157 8.71 5.37 11.95
CA PRO A 157 7.41 4.76 12.24
C PRO A 157 6.77 5.22 13.56
N TYR A 158 5.46 5.36 13.60
CA TYR A 158 4.71 5.72 14.82
C TYR A 158 5.04 4.81 16.00
N LYS A 159 5.13 3.50 15.77
CA LYS A 159 5.49 2.51 16.80
C LYS A 159 6.88 2.70 17.41
N LYS A 160 7.75 3.47 16.73
CA LYS A 160 9.06 3.88 17.23
C LYS A 160 9.05 5.31 17.80
N GLY A 161 7.86 5.88 18.05
CA GLY A 161 7.71 7.26 18.50
C GLY A 161 7.97 8.28 17.39
N GLY A 162 7.64 7.94 16.16
CA GLY A 162 7.76 8.84 15.01
C GLY A 162 6.68 9.90 14.96
N THR A 163 6.97 10.96 14.22
CA THR A 163 6.08 12.08 13.93
C THR A 163 6.05 12.34 12.44
N PHE A 164 4.94 12.85 11.95
CA PHE A 164 4.77 13.29 10.57
C PHE A 164 4.89 14.81 10.45
N ASP A 165 5.22 15.25 9.26
CA ASP A 165 5.26 16.65 8.86
C ASP A 165 4.37 16.82 7.63
N LEU A 166 3.15 17.32 7.82
CA LEU A 166 2.21 17.71 6.75
C LEU A 166 2.61 19.03 6.07
N GLY A 167 3.49 19.81 6.65
CA GLY A 167 4.02 21.01 6.01
C GLY A 167 5.09 20.73 4.96
N TRP A 168 5.54 19.47 4.87
CA TRP A 168 6.41 19.05 3.80
C TRP A 168 5.59 18.81 2.53
N ASN A 169 6.12 19.23 1.38
CA ASN A 169 5.45 19.06 0.10
C ASN A 169 6.39 18.43 -0.91
N THR A 170 5.88 17.54 -1.76
CA THR A 170 6.60 16.95 -2.89
C THR A 170 6.77 17.99 -4.00
N THR A 171 7.62 18.95 -3.76
CA THR A 171 7.84 20.11 -4.65
C THR A 171 8.17 19.67 -6.07
N GLY A 172 7.32 20.07 -7.03
CA GLY A 172 7.47 19.72 -8.44
C GLY A 172 6.90 18.37 -8.83
N ILE A 173 6.11 17.74 -7.97
CA ILE A 173 5.29 16.59 -8.35
C ILE A 173 4.39 16.94 -9.53
N LEU A 174 4.31 16.04 -10.49
CA LEU A 174 3.31 16.11 -11.56
C LEU A 174 2.34 14.96 -11.34
N SER A 175 1.05 15.22 -11.39
CA SER A 175 0.04 14.18 -11.31
C SER A 175 -1.13 14.48 -12.23
N LYS A 176 -1.75 13.42 -12.75
CA LYS A 176 -2.98 13.53 -13.52
C LYS A 176 -3.87 12.33 -13.24
N VAL A 177 -5.11 12.62 -12.89
CA VAL A 177 -6.17 11.63 -12.73
C VAL A 177 -7.12 11.71 -13.93
N ILE A 178 -7.59 10.56 -14.41
CA ILE A 178 -8.68 10.41 -15.36
C ILE A 178 -9.72 9.47 -14.75
N ALA A 179 -10.91 9.99 -14.53
CA ALA A 179 -12.09 9.21 -14.18
C ALA A 179 -12.70 8.61 -15.46
N ASN A 180 -12.98 7.31 -15.44
CA ASN A 180 -13.66 6.59 -16.52
C ASN A 180 -15.09 6.28 -16.09
N GLY A 181 -15.90 7.31 -15.92
CA GLY A 181 -17.26 7.31 -15.42
C GLY A 181 -17.65 8.67 -14.88
N THR A 182 -18.68 8.70 -14.05
CA THR A 182 -19.28 9.94 -13.50
C THR A 182 -19.05 10.04 -12.00
N ILE A 183 -18.17 10.94 -11.59
CA ILE A 183 -17.83 11.09 -10.17
C ILE A 183 -19.03 11.57 -9.35
N ASN A 184 -19.29 10.87 -8.23
CA ASN A 184 -20.37 11.21 -7.29
C ASN A 184 -21.78 11.10 -7.89
N ASP A 185 -21.99 10.20 -8.84
CA ASP A 185 -23.30 9.88 -9.40
C ASP A 185 -23.61 8.40 -9.18
N ASN A 186 -24.69 8.09 -8.49
CA ASN A 186 -25.10 6.71 -8.20
C ASN A 186 -26.12 6.15 -9.22
N SER A 187 -26.33 6.86 -10.33
CA SER A 187 -27.26 6.43 -11.38
C SER A 187 -26.63 5.54 -12.44
N ASP A 188 -25.29 5.43 -12.47
CA ASP A 188 -24.53 4.61 -13.40
C ASP A 188 -23.53 3.70 -12.68
N ILE A 189 -22.85 2.88 -13.47
CA ILE A 189 -21.75 2.02 -13.01
C ILE A 189 -20.49 2.44 -13.76
N ASP A 190 -19.51 2.85 -13.01
CA ASP A 190 -18.24 3.33 -13.54
C ASP A 190 -17.29 2.19 -13.92
N SER A 191 -16.26 2.50 -14.70
CA SER A 191 -15.21 1.54 -15.04
C SER A 191 -14.00 1.66 -14.10
N GLY A 192 -13.83 2.80 -13.44
CA GLY A 192 -12.71 3.10 -12.56
C GLY A 192 -11.96 4.37 -12.93
N TRP A 193 -10.74 4.48 -12.47
CA TRP A 193 -9.92 5.66 -12.70
C TRP A 193 -8.45 5.32 -12.88
N THR A 194 -7.73 6.23 -13.48
CA THR A 194 -6.30 6.12 -13.73
C THR A 194 -5.60 7.29 -13.07
N VAL A 195 -4.47 7.04 -12.43
CA VAL A 195 -3.57 8.09 -11.94
C VAL A 195 -2.19 7.89 -12.52
N GLU A 196 -1.58 8.96 -12.97
CA GLU A 196 -0.21 9.03 -13.44
C GLU A 196 0.54 10.08 -12.64
N ILE A 197 1.68 9.70 -12.08
CA ILE A 197 2.45 10.51 -11.14
C ILE A 197 3.91 10.54 -11.61
N ALA A 198 4.54 11.71 -11.56
CA ALA A 198 5.97 11.86 -11.66
C ALA A 198 6.51 12.52 -10.38
N ILE A 199 7.26 11.75 -9.60
CA ILE A 199 7.83 12.18 -8.32
C ILE A 199 9.27 12.60 -8.56
N PRO A 200 9.64 13.90 -8.36
CA PRO A 200 11.01 14.34 -8.52
C PRO A 200 11.91 13.72 -7.45
N PHE A 201 13.01 13.11 -7.85
CA PHE A 201 14.00 12.61 -6.88
C PHE A 201 14.49 13.69 -5.93
N LYS A 202 14.60 14.93 -6.42
CA LYS A 202 14.99 16.07 -5.60
C LYS A 202 14.01 16.33 -4.45
N ALA A 203 12.71 16.12 -4.65
CA ALA A 203 11.69 16.37 -3.64
C ALA A 203 11.77 15.38 -2.48
N ILE A 204 12.04 14.13 -2.77
CA ILE A 204 12.14 13.05 -1.77
C ILE A 204 13.59 12.84 -1.27
N SER A 205 14.46 13.81 -1.51
CA SER A 205 15.83 13.86 -0.97
C SER A 205 15.87 14.68 0.30
N ARG A 206 16.58 14.23 1.31
CA ARG A 206 16.84 14.98 2.55
C ARG A 206 18.29 15.45 2.64
N THR A 207 18.49 16.53 3.34
CA THR A 207 19.66 17.42 3.47
C THR A 207 21.07 16.80 3.33
N GLN A 208 21.25 15.54 3.64
CA GLN A 208 22.53 14.82 3.50
C GLN A 208 22.40 13.48 2.78
N ARG A 209 21.18 13.12 2.34
CA ARG A 209 20.86 11.85 1.69
C ARG A 209 20.02 12.11 0.44
N ALA A 210 20.69 12.24 -0.68
CA ALA A 210 20.01 12.38 -1.96
C ALA A 210 19.28 11.08 -2.31
N ALA A 211 17.99 11.16 -2.65
CA ALA A 211 17.25 10.08 -3.25
C ALA A 211 17.76 9.84 -4.66
N THR A 212 18.93 9.25 -4.77
CA THR A 212 19.54 8.95 -6.07
C THR A 212 19.24 7.50 -6.42
N PRO A 213 18.58 7.24 -7.55
CA PRO A 213 18.39 5.86 -8.02
C PRO A 213 19.71 5.12 -8.08
N SER A 214 19.77 3.95 -7.46
CA SER A 214 20.96 3.11 -7.44
C SER A 214 20.62 1.72 -8.00
N LEU A 215 21.50 1.21 -8.84
CA LEU A 215 21.39 -0.16 -9.34
C LEU A 215 21.72 -1.19 -8.26
N LEU A 216 22.40 -0.79 -7.20
CA LEU A 216 22.92 -1.67 -6.14
C LEU A 216 22.08 -1.60 -4.86
N ASN A 217 21.56 -0.42 -4.52
CA ASN A 217 20.83 -0.19 -3.29
C ASN A 217 19.34 0.02 -3.60
N PRO A 218 18.49 -0.99 -3.39
CA PRO A 218 17.06 -0.85 -3.64
C PRO A 218 16.43 0.08 -2.60
N TRP A 219 15.40 0.81 -3.03
CA TRP A 219 14.51 1.52 -2.13
C TRP A 219 13.46 0.57 -1.54
N ARG A 220 12.82 0.99 -0.45
CA ARG A 220 11.57 0.39 -0.03
C ARG A 220 10.42 1.20 -0.61
N ILE A 221 9.41 0.51 -1.11
CA ILE A 221 8.21 1.11 -1.67
C ILE A 221 7.01 0.23 -1.40
N ASN A 222 5.87 0.84 -1.16
CA ASN A 222 4.61 0.14 -1.13
C ASN A 222 3.50 1.01 -1.73
N PHE A 223 2.42 0.37 -2.08
CA PHE A 223 1.20 1.00 -2.54
C PHE A 223 0.05 0.53 -1.68
N SER A 224 -0.87 1.43 -1.40
CA SER A 224 -2.15 1.13 -0.79
C SER A 224 -3.28 1.73 -1.61
N ARG A 225 -4.45 1.17 -1.46
CA ARG A 225 -5.73 1.69 -1.89
C ARG A 225 -6.67 1.63 -0.72
N VAL A 226 -7.16 2.77 -0.28
CA VAL A 226 -8.23 2.84 0.70
C VAL A 226 -9.57 2.73 0.00
N GLN A 227 -10.36 1.75 0.40
CA GLN A 227 -11.66 1.46 -0.18
C GLN A 227 -12.74 1.49 0.90
N TRP A 228 -13.64 2.44 0.83
CA TRP A 228 -14.80 2.55 1.71
C TRP A 228 -15.98 1.74 1.18
N THR A 229 -16.81 1.20 2.06
CA THR A 229 -18.11 0.70 1.67
C THR A 229 -19.06 1.88 1.53
N LEU A 230 -19.63 2.05 0.35
CA LEU A 230 -20.55 3.14 0.04
C LEU A 230 -21.99 2.69 0.01
N GLU A 231 -22.92 3.64 0.18
CA GLU A 231 -24.35 3.48 -0.07
C GLU A 231 -24.88 4.75 -0.77
N PRO A 232 -25.96 4.65 -1.56
CA PRO A 232 -26.56 5.81 -2.21
C PRO A 232 -27.01 6.87 -1.21
N ASP A 233 -26.79 8.17 -1.55
CA ASP A 233 -27.23 9.33 -0.79
C ASP A 233 -27.66 10.44 -1.76
N GLY A 234 -28.97 10.57 -1.96
CA GLY A 234 -29.52 11.40 -3.03
C GLY A 234 -29.07 10.91 -4.41
N LYS A 235 -28.35 11.77 -5.14
CA LYS A 235 -27.76 11.42 -6.44
C LYS A 235 -26.31 10.95 -6.32
N SER A 236 -25.75 11.00 -5.12
CA SER A 236 -24.35 10.67 -4.86
C SER A 236 -24.23 9.46 -3.93
N TYR A 237 -23.12 9.35 -3.25
CA TYR A 237 -22.80 8.31 -2.30
C TYR A 237 -22.40 8.89 -0.95
N ARG A 238 -22.60 8.10 0.09
CA ARG A 238 -21.99 8.30 1.41
C ARG A 238 -21.37 7.01 1.91
N LYS A 239 -20.53 7.10 2.92
CA LYS A 239 -20.01 5.93 3.62
C LYS A 239 -21.14 5.18 4.30
N LYS A 240 -21.23 3.89 4.06
CA LYS A 240 -22.21 3.02 4.71
C LYS A 240 -21.94 2.95 6.21
N LEU A 241 -22.99 3.09 7.00
CA LEU A 241 -22.90 3.07 8.46
C LEU A 241 -23.15 1.67 9.01
N ASN A 242 -22.50 1.33 10.10
CA ASN A 242 -22.76 0.15 10.91
C ASN A 242 -23.94 0.41 11.88
N GLN A 243 -24.32 -0.61 12.66
CA GLN A 243 -25.41 -0.53 13.64
C GLN A 243 -25.21 0.54 14.75
N ASN A 244 -24.00 1.06 14.91
CA ASN A 244 -23.68 2.12 15.87
C ASN A 244 -23.62 3.51 15.23
N ASN A 245 -24.16 3.68 14.02
CA ASN A 245 -24.12 4.92 13.23
C ASN A 245 -22.70 5.44 12.98
N LYS A 246 -21.70 4.55 12.89
CA LYS A 246 -20.33 4.88 12.49
C LYS A 246 -20.06 4.31 11.11
N PRO A 247 -19.24 4.93 10.27
CA PRO A 247 -18.80 4.34 9.02
C PRO A 247 -18.26 2.92 9.24
N ILE A 248 -18.62 1.99 8.36
CA ILE A 248 -17.94 0.69 8.28
C ILE A 248 -16.47 1.00 8.00
N ALA A 249 -15.56 0.31 8.70
CA ALA A 249 -14.13 0.51 8.49
C ALA A 249 -13.77 0.28 7.03
N GLU A 250 -12.85 1.08 6.56
CA GLU A 250 -12.27 0.97 5.22
C GLU A 250 -11.52 -0.34 5.05
N HIS A 251 -11.39 -0.76 3.80
CA HIS A 251 -10.45 -1.78 3.38
C HIS A 251 -9.15 -1.11 2.95
N ASN A 252 -8.03 -1.66 3.37
CA ASN A 252 -6.71 -1.26 2.93
C ASN A 252 -6.15 -2.39 2.06
N TRP A 253 -6.16 -2.19 0.74
CA TRP A 253 -5.62 -3.16 -0.21
C TRP A 253 -4.24 -2.70 -0.66
N VAL A 254 -3.25 -3.54 -0.43
CA VAL A 254 -1.84 -3.16 -0.56
C VAL A 254 -1.07 -4.07 -1.49
N TRP A 255 0.01 -3.56 -2.06
CA TRP A 255 0.90 -4.38 -2.86
C TRP A 255 1.65 -5.39 -1.98
N ASN A 256 2.30 -4.96 -0.91
CA ASN A 256 2.98 -5.85 0.03
C ASN A 256 2.35 -5.77 1.42
N PRO A 257 1.63 -6.81 1.87
CA PRO A 257 0.98 -6.79 3.18
C PRO A 257 1.95 -6.55 4.33
N THR A 258 1.53 -5.73 5.27
CA THR A 258 2.29 -5.47 6.51
C THR A 258 1.99 -6.49 7.60
N GLY A 259 0.85 -7.20 7.48
CA GLY A 259 0.37 -8.18 8.45
C GLY A 259 -0.47 -7.57 9.59
N VAL A 260 -0.64 -6.26 9.60
CA VAL A 260 -1.45 -5.49 10.55
C VAL A 260 -2.00 -4.25 9.86
N ILE A 261 -3.08 -3.64 10.40
CA ILE A 261 -3.65 -2.39 9.86
C ILE A 261 -2.74 -1.22 10.25
N ASP A 262 -1.62 -1.10 9.54
CA ASP A 262 -0.63 -0.03 9.73
C ASP A 262 0.31 -0.02 8.51
N MET A 263 0.23 1.01 7.68
CA MET A 263 1.13 1.18 6.54
C MET A 263 2.52 1.69 6.93
N HIS A 264 2.66 2.32 8.10
CA HIS A 264 3.91 2.90 8.57
C HIS A 264 4.89 1.86 9.14
N LEU A 265 5.10 0.78 8.37
CA LEU A 265 6.04 -0.29 8.64
C LEU A 265 6.98 -0.50 7.44
N PRO A 266 7.90 0.44 7.15
CA PRO A 266 8.75 0.39 5.95
C PRO A 266 9.53 -0.91 5.79
N THR A 267 9.89 -1.57 6.90
CA THR A 267 10.57 -2.87 6.88
C THR A 267 9.72 -4.00 6.28
N LYS A 268 8.41 -3.78 6.11
CA LYS A 268 7.47 -4.70 5.48
C LYS A 268 7.13 -4.34 4.04
N TRP A 269 7.60 -3.22 3.52
CA TRP A 269 7.35 -2.81 2.14
C TRP A 269 8.20 -3.63 1.17
N GLY A 270 7.77 -3.65 -0.10
CA GLY A 270 8.51 -4.27 -1.17
C GLY A 270 9.78 -3.50 -1.52
N TYR A 271 10.58 -4.08 -2.41
CA TYR A 271 11.82 -3.47 -2.90
C TYR A 271 11.65 -2.91 -4.32
N LEU A 272 12.13 -1.69 -4.51
CA LEU A 272 12.26 -1.05 -5.81
C LEU A 272 13.72 -1.04 -6.25
N TYR A 273 14.02 -1.75 -7.33
CA TYR A 273 15.31 -1.75 -8.00
C TYR A 273 15.23 -0.89 -9.26
N PHE A 274 16.22 -0.07 -9.47
CA PHE A 274 16.37 0.72 -10.69
C PHE A 274 17.19 -0.05 -11.71
N LYS A 275 16.76 -0.07 -12.96
CA LYS A 275 17.45 -0.74 -14.06
C LYS A 275 17.59 0.21 -15.25
N ASN A 276 18.75 0.14 -15.91
CA ASN A 276 19.00 0.82 -17.19
C ASN A 276 18.26 0.12 -18.33
#